data_80851e7afe5aa0f2ae3a564e65b5bfe3
#
_entry.id   80851e7afe5aa0f2ae3a564e65b5bfe3
#
_cell.length_a   1.000
_cell.length_b   1.000
_cell.length_c   1.000
_cell.angle_alpha   90.00
_cell.angle_beta   90.00
_cell.angle_gamma   90.00
#
_symmetry.space_group_name_H-M   'P 1'
#
loop_
_entity.id
_entity.type
_entity.pdbx_description
1 polymer ?
#
loop_
_entity_poly.entity_id
_entity_poly.type
_entity_poly.pdbx_seq_one_letter_code
_entity_poly.pdbx_strand_id
1 'polypeptide(L)'
;TGFLVFNERTYPHLIALLAELGVATAKSDMSFSVQVPGARGGKALEWSGTNLSTVFAQRSNLVNPRFWGMLTDLLRFNQLCTRIAQANAEQALMQPLGDFLKEHRFGDAFRDWYFLPMLGCIWSCPTDQMLKFPVATMIRFCHNHGLIQVANRPQWWTVTGGARNYVEKILAGVPDKRLNTPVRRIERDAAGVRVSTDQGTEHFDHVVLATHSDQSLALLAQPTAQEREVL
;
A
#
# COMPACT_ATOMS: atom_id res chain seq x y z
N THR A 1 9.59 2.68 10.17
CA THR A 1 8.98 1.33 10.24
C THR A 1 8.94 0.74 8.85
N GLY A 2 9.35 -0.50 8.71
CA GLY A 2 9.31 -1.20 7.43
C GLY A 2 7.90 -1.68 7.06
N PHE A 3 7.83 -2.53 6.05
CA PHE A 3 6.61 -3.23 5.63
C PHE A 3 6.18 -4.28 6.69
N LEU A 4 4.91 -4.68 6.64
CA LEU A 4 4.36 -5.70 7.55
C LEU A 4 4.50 -7.12 6.98
N VAL A 5 4.17 -7.29 5.70
CA VAL A 5 4.10 -8.58 5.01
C VAL A 5 4.58 -8.45 3.57
N PHE A 6 5.04 -9.55 3.00
CA PHE A 6 5.43 -9.67 1.59
C PHE A 6 4.98 -11.02 1.03
N ASN A 7 5.01 -11.19 -0.28
CA ASN A 7 4.72 -12.45 -0.94
C ASN A 7 5.72 -12.74 -2.06
N GLU A 8 5.79 -13.99 -2.48
CA GLU A 8 6.78 -14.46 -3.45
C GLU A 8 6.53 -13.90 -4.87
N ARG A 9 5.29 -13.51 -5.17
CA ARG A 9 4.91 -13.06 -6.50
C ARG A 9 5.37 -11.62 -6.79
N THR A 10 5.30 -10.73 -5.81
CA THR A 10 5.51 -9.29 -6.01
C THR A 10 6.80 -8.75 -5.40
N TYR A 11 7.51 -9.55 -4.60
CA TYR A 11 8.69 -9.09 -3.87
C TYR A 11 9.95 -9.95 -4.11
N PRO A 12 10.30 -10.33 -5.37
CA PRO A 12 11.44 -11.23 -5.61
C PRO A 12 12.77 -10.64 -5.14
N HIS A 13 12.99 -9.34 -5.30
CA HIS A 13 14.23 -8.68 -4.87
C HIS A 13 14.35 -8.60 -3.35
N LEU A 14 13.23 -8.37 -2.63
CA LEU A 14 13.24 -8.40 -1.18
C LEU A 14 13.56 -9.80 -0.66
N ILE A 15 12.99 -10.84 -1.25
CA ILE A 15 13.26 -12.23 -0.88
C ILE A 15 14.73 -12.56 -1.09
N ALA A 16 15.31 -12.16 -2.24
CA ALA A 16 16.73 -12.35 -2.50
C ALA A 16 17.61 -11.63 -1.45
N LEU A 17 17.29 -10.40 -1.12
CA LEU A 17 17.99 -9.64 -0.08
C LEU A 17 17.89 -10.30 1.30
N LEU A 18 16.70 -10.75 1.71
CA LEU A 18 16.53 -11.43 2.99
C LEU A 18 17.30 -12.74 3.06
N ALA A 19 17.36 -13.49 1.94
CA ALA A 19 18.16 -14.71 1.83
C ALA A 19 19.65 -14.42 1.92
N GLU A 20 20.18 -13.42 1.20
CA GLU A 20 21.57 -12.98 1.24
C GLU A 20 21.98 -12.56 2.66
N LEU A 21 21.13 -11.83 3.34
CA LEU A 21 21.37 -11.38 4.73
C LEU A 21 21.16 -12.50 5.77
N GLY A 22 20.69 -13.69 5.38
CA GLY A 22 20.34 -14.76 6.31
C GLY A 22 19.27 -14.37 7.31
N VAL A 23 18.22 -13.65 6.85
CA VAL A 23 17.10 -13.19 7.68
C VAL A 23 15.99 -14.21 7.65
N ALA A 24 15.59 -14.70 8.82
CA ALA A 24 14.50 -15.67 8.94
C ALA A 24 13.13 -15.01 8.66
N THR A 25 12.28 -15.74 7.94
CA THR A 25 10.91 -15.34 7.62
C THR A 25 9.91 -16.39 8.10
N ALA A 26 8.68 -15.97 8.36
CA ALA A 26 7.60 -16.85 8.79
C ALA A 26 6.36 -16.64 7.91
N LYS A 27 5.59 -17.71 7.71
CA LYS A 27 4.29 -17.61 7.05
C LYS A 27 3.35 -16.70 7.85
N SER A 28 2.61 -15.88 7.16
CA SER A 28 1.63 -14.95 7.72
C SER A 28 0.30 -15.09 7.00
N ASP A 29 -0.77 -14.82 7.72
CA ASP A 29 -2.11 -14.75 7.15
C ASP A 29 -2.48 -13.29 6.86
N MET A 30 -2.80 -13.00 5.60
CA MET A 30 -3.36 -11.71 5.21
C MET A 30 -4.88 -11.75 5.45
N SER A 31 -5.29 -11.61 6.70
CA SER A 31 -6.69 -11.54 7.09
C SER A 31 -7.16 -10.09 7.21
N PHE A 32 -8.45 -9.89 7.03
CA PHE A 32 -9.10 -8.60 7.10
C PHE A 32 -10.43 -8.74 7.83
N SER A 33 -10.65 -7.89 8.82
CA SER A 33 -11.91 -7.82 9.56
C SER A 33 -12.39 -6.36 9.63
N VAL A 34 -13.70 -6.19 9.69
CA VAL A 34 -14.35 -4.90 9.72
C VAL A 34 -15.34 -4.82 10.86
N GLN A 35 -15.30 -3.71 11.59
CA GLN A 35 -16.35 -3.30 12.49
C GLN A 35 -16.86 -1.91 12.06
N VAL A 36 -18.17 -1.80 11.81
CA VAL A 36 -18.81 -0.55 11.44
C VAL A 36 -19.81 -0.18 12.53
N PRO A 37 -19.48 0.78 13.40
CA PRO A 37 -20.40 1.25 14.45
C PRO A 37 -21.70 1.79 13.87
N GLY A 38 -22.83 1.48 14.50
CA GLY A 38 -24.13 2.05 14.13
C GLY A 38 -24.74 1.59 12.81
N ALA A 39 -24.05 0.76 12.02
CA ALA A 39 -24.50 0.33 10.68
C ALA A 39 -25.84 -0.42 10.65
N ARG A 40 -26.33 -0.87 11.81
CA ARG A 40 -27.53 -1.72 11.94
C ARG A 40 -28.47 -1.17 12.99
N GLY A 41 -29.01 0.04 12.76
CA GLY A 41 -29.96 0.63 13.70
C GLY A 41 -29.38 0.83 15.12
N GLY A 42 -28.15 1.34 15.19
CA GLY A 42 -27.43 1.57 16.45
C GLY A 42 -26.50 0.43 16.87
N LYS A 43 -26.61 -0.77 16.26
CA LYS A 43 -25.69 -1.89 16.51
C LYS A 43 -24.55 -1.91 15.52
N ALA A 44 -23.37 -2.38 15.94
CA ALA A 44 -22.24 -2.55 15.05
C ALA A 44 -22.47 -3.71 14.05
N LEU A 45 -21.97 -3.54 12.83
CA LEU A 45 -21.78 -4.60 11.86
C LEU A 45 -20.36 -5.14 12.02
N GLU A 46 -20.21 -6.45 12.13
CA GLU A 46 -18.92 -7.11 12.23
C GLU A 46 -18.84 -8.30 11.27
N TRP A 47 -17.70 -8.46 10.59
CA TRP A 47 -17.44 -9.58 9.71
C TRP A 47 -15.95 -9.67 9.37
N SER A 48 -15.49 -10.84 8.85
CA SER A 48 -14.14 -11.03 8.35
C SER A 48 -14.14 -11.82 7.06
N GLY A 49 -13.23 -11.49 6.17
CA GLY A 49 -13.10 -12.10 4.84
C GLY A 49 -12.27 -13.38 4.79
N THR A 50 -11.97 -14.02 5.93
CA THR A 50 -11.08 -15.19 5.97
C THR A 50 -11.75 -16.44 5.38
N ASN A 51 -13.01 -16.72 5.77
CA ASN A 51 -13.80 -17.87 5.30
C ASN A 51 -15.30 -17.60 5.51
N LEU A 52 -16.17 -18.49 5.01
CA LEU A 52 -17.62 -18.31 5.12
C LEU A 52 -18.10 -18.23 6.58
N SER A 53 -17.50 -18.95 7.50
CA SER A 53 -17.88 -18.88 8.92
C SER A 53 -17.61 -17.51 9.51
N THR A 54 -16.49 -16.87 9.14
CA THR A 54 -16.12 -15.54 9.63
C THR A 54 -16.85 -14.43 8.88
N VAL A 55 -17.20 -14.61 7.60
CA VAL A 55 -18.09 -13.69 6.87
C VAL A 55 -19.44 -13.57 7.57
N PHE A 56 -19.98 -14.69 8.05
CA PHE A 56 -21.23 -14.75 8.79
C PHE A 56 -21.04 -14.96 10.31
N ALA A 57 -19.92 -14.49 10.89
CA ALA A 57 -19.68 -14.56 12.33
C ALA A 57 -20.83 -13.91 13.11
N GLN A 58 -21.34 -12.80 12.64
CA GLN A 58 -22.59 -12.20 13.06
C GLN A 58 -23.75 -12.86 12.29
N ARG A 59 -24.38 -13.88 12.88
CA ARG A 59 -25.42 -14.71 12.23
C ARG A 59 -26.57 -13.91 11.62
N SER A 60 -26.89 -12.75 12.19
CA SER A 60 -27.91 -11.84 11.65
C SER A 60 -27.56 -11.26 10.29
N ASN A 61 -26.31 -11.36 9.82
CA ASN A 61 -25.91 -10.95 8.46
C ASN A 61 -26.48 -11.90 7.39
N LEU A 62 -26.82 -13.16 7.75
CA LEU A 62 -27.48 -14.11 6.84
C LEU A 62 -28.84 -13.61 6.32
N VAL A 63 -29.56 -12.85 7.13
CA VAL A 63 -30.88 -12.29 6.77
C VAL A 63 -30.84 -10.79 6.46
N ASN A 64 -29.66 -10.22 6.26
CA ASN A 64 -29.48 -8.81 5.95
C ASN A 64 -29.31 -8.58 4.44
N PRO A 65 -30.31 -8.06 3.70
CA PRO A 65 -30.21 -7.88 2.26
C PRO A 65 -29.10 -6.89 1.84
N ARG A 66 -28.82 -5.87 2.66
CA ARG A 66 -27.72 -4.93 2.40
C ARG A 66 -26.35 -5.62 2.50
N PHE A 67 -26.21 -6.59 3.41
CA PHE A 67 -24.97 -7.36 3.52
C PHE A 67 -24.76 -8.28 2.30
N TRP A 68 -25.82 -8.91 1.81
CA TRP A 68 -25.75 -9.68 0.55
C TRP A 68 -25.46 -8.80 -0.66
N GLY A 69 -26.03 -7.58 -0.71
CA GLY A 69 -25.69 -6.57 -1.72
C GLY A 69 -24.20 -6.22 -1.69
N MET A 70 -23.62 -6.01 -0.52
CA MET A 70 -22.18 -5.80 -0.35
C MET A 70 -21.34 -6.97 -0.91
N LEU A 71 -21.70 -8.21 -0.59
CA LEU A 71 -20.99 -9.40 -1.08
C LEU A 71 -21.10 -9.55 -2.60
N THR A 72 -22.27 -9.27 -3.17
CA THR A 72 -22.49 -9.29 -4.62
C THR A 72 -21.64 -8.25 -5.31
N ASP A 73 -21.61 -7.04 -4.79
CA ASP A 73 -20.80 -5.95 -5.34
C ASP A 73 -19.31 -6.22 -5.19
N LEU A 74 -18.88 -6.88 -4.11
CA LEU A 74 -17.48 -7.34 -3.94
C LEU A 74 -17.08 -8.28 -5.09
N LEU A 75 -17.90 -9.26 -5.40
CA LEU A 75 -17.61 -10.20 -6.49
C LEU A 75 -17.61 -9.51 -7.86
N ARG A 76 -18.59 -8.63 -8.11
CA ARG A 76 -18.65 -7.82 -9.33
C ARG A 76 -17.41 -6.93 -9.49
N PHE A 77 -17.00 -6.26 -8.42
CA PHE A 77 -15.83 -5.40 -8.40
C PHE A 77 -14.56 -6.20 -8.71
N ASN A 78 -14.36 -7.33 -8.05
CA ASN A 78 -13.21 -8.20 -8.29
C ASN A 78 -13.15 -8.67 -9.76
N GLN A 79 -14.27 -9.08 -10.33
CA GLN A 79 -14.34 -9.50 -11.74
C GLN A 79 -14.06 -8.35 -12.71
N LEU A 80 -14.64 -7.16 -12.44
CA LEU A 80 -14.43 -5.98 -13.28
C LEU A 80 -12.97 -5.54 -13.26
N CYS A 81 -12.39 -5.36 -12.06
CA CYS A 81 -11.01 -4.92 -11.91
C CYS A 81 -10.00 -5.94 -12.45
N THR A 82 -10.27 -7.24 -12.30
CA THR A 82 -9.42 -8.29 -12.88
C THR A 82 -9.42 -8.21 -14.40
N ARG A 83 -10.59 -8.05 -15.04
CA ARG A 83 -10.68 -7.89 -16.51
C ARG A 83 -9.94 -6.64 -17.00
N ILE A 84 -10.11 -5.52 -16.32
CA ILE A 84 -9.42 -4.27 -16.64
C ILE A 84 -7.90 -4.45 -16.55
N ALA A 85 -7.41 -5.04 -15.46
CA ALA A 85 -5.98 -5.28 -15.26
C ALA A 85 -5.39 -6.26 -16.29
N GLN A 86 -6.10 -7.34 -16.62
CA GLN A 86 -5.66 -8.31 -17.64
C GLN A 86 -5.61 -7.72 -19.06
N ALA A 87 -6.48 -6.75 -19.34
CA ALA A 87 -6.46 -6.01 -20.60
C ALA A 87 -5.45 -4.86 -20.62
N ASN A 88 -4.70 -4.61 -19.53
CA ASN A 88 -3.86 -3.41 -19.32
C ASN A 88 -4.61 -2.09 -19.58
N ALA A 89 -5.91 -2.08 -19.33
CA ALA A 89 -6.79 -0.95 -19.59
C ALA A 89 -6.84 0.05 -18.41
N GLU A 90 -6.25 -0.30 -17.27
CA GLU A 90 -6.26 0.56 -16.07
C GLU A 90 -5.49 1.87 -16.31
N GLN A 91 -4.51 1.90 -17.19
CA GLN A 91 -3.69 3.09 -17.47
C GLN A 91 -4.53 4.27 -17.99
N ALA A 92 -5.65 3.99 -18.65
CA ALA A 92 -6.57 5.01 -19.12
C ALA A 92 -7.53 5.53 -18.02
N LEU A 93 -7.58 4.87 -16.87
CA LEU A 93 -8.54 5.15 -15.78
C LEU A 93 -7.94 6.11 -14.74
N MET A 94 -7.69 7.35 -15.15
CA MET A 94 -7.19 8.40 -14.25
C MET A 94 -8.29 9.06 -13.42
N GLN A 95 -9.55 8.67 -13.64
CA GLN A 95 -10.68 9.20 -12.87
C GLN A 95 -10.59 8.85 -11.37
N PRO A 96 -11.18 9.68 -10.49
CA PRO A 96 -11.28 9.39 -9.06
C PRO A 96 -12.05 8.11 -8.78
N LEU A 97 -11.60 7.37 -7.77
CA LEU A 97 -12.24 6.13 -7.35
C LEU A 97 -13.74 6.30 -7.02
N GLY A 98 -14.10 7.42 -6.38
CA GLY A 98 -15.50 7.72 -6.06
C GLY A 98 -16.41 7.81 -7.29
N ASP A 99 -15.90 8.35 -8.39
CA ASP A 99 -16.66 8.48 -9.64
C ASP A 99 -16.78 7.13 -10.35
N PHE A 100 -15.71 6.34 -10.34
CA PHE A 100 -15.73 4.95 -10.84
C PHE A 100 -16.78 4.09 -10.12
N LEU A 101 -16.86 4.18 -8.79
CA LEU A 101 -17.86 3.43 -8.03
C LEU A 101 -19.30 3.85 -8.39
N LYS A 102 -19.54 5.13 -8.61
CA LYS A 102 -20.85 5.67 -9.03
C LYS A 102 -21.21 5.23 -10.45
N GLU A 103 -20.28 5.38 -11.39
CA GLU A 103 -20.46 4.99 -12.80
C GLU A 103 -20.87 3.52 -12.95
N HIS A 104 -20.18 2.66 -12.20
CA HIS A 104 -20.46 1.23 -12.17
C HIS A 104 -21.55 0.81 -11.17
N ARG A 105 -22.24 1.77 -10.55
CA ARG A 105 -23.37 1.55 -9.65
C ARG A 105 -23.06 0.58 -8.50
N PHE A 106 -21.93 0.76 -7.85
CA PHE A 106 -21.62 0.06 -6.61
C PHE A 106 -22.35 0.68 -5.43
N GLY A 107 -22.96 -0.15 -4.59
CA GLY A 107 -23.77 0.30 -3.46
C GLY A 107 -22.96 0.85 -2.29
N ASP A 108 -23.61 1.68 -1.47
CA ASP A 108 -22.98 2.26 -0.27
C ASP A 108 -22.50 1.21 0.73
N ALA A 109 -23.22 0.09 0.85
CA ALA A 109 -22.80 -1.01 1.72
C ALA A 109 -21.46 -1.61 1.28
N PHE A 110 -21.24 -1.77 -0.02
CA PHE A 110 -19.94 -2.20 -0.55
C PHE A 110 -18.84 -1.18 -0.26
N ARG A 111 -19.12 0.11 -0.55
CA ARG A 111 -18.16 1.20 -0.32
C ARG A 111 -17.77 1.30 1.15
N ASP A 112 -18.76 1.37 2.07
CA ASP A 112 -18.55 1.77 3.46
C ASP A 112 -18.24 0.59 4.40
N TRP A 113 -18.72 -0.62 4.08
CA TRP A 113 -18.59 -1.79 4.96
C TRP A 113 -17.46 -2.74 4.52
N TYR A 114 -16.91 -2.55 3.34
CA TYR A 114 -15.81 -3.37 2.82
C TYR A 114 -14.69 -2.52 2.22
N PHE A 115 -15.01 -1.75 1.17
CA PHE A 115 -14.00 -1.24 0.26
C PHE A 115 -13.14 -0.15 0.89
N LEU A 116 -13.73 0.90 1.44
CA LEU A 116 -12.99 1.97 2.11
C LEU A 116 -12.23 1.49 3.36
N PRO A 117 -12.81 0.65 4.25
CA PRO A 117 -12.06 0.06 5.35
C PRO A 117 -10.83 -0.75 4.88
N MET A 118 -10.96 -1.55 3.82
CA MET A 118 -9.85 -2.30 3.26
C MET A 118 -8.74 -1.38 2.73
N LEU A 119 -9.10 -0.37 1.95
CA LEU A 119 -8.14 0.59 1.43
C LEU A 119 -7.47 1.40 2.55
N GLY A 120 -8.24 1.81 3.55
CA GLY A 120 -7.72 2.53 4.72
C GLY A 120 -6.69 1.72 5.49
N CYS A 121 -6.88 0.40 5.62
CA CYS A 121 -5.87 -0.50 6.23
C CYS A 121 -4.58 -0.59 5.41
N ILE A 122 -4.68 -0.56 4.07
CA ILE A 122 -3.53 -0.70 3.17
C ILE A 122 -2.70 0.59 3.17
N TRP A 123 -3.34 1.74 2.98
CA TRP A 123 -2.64 3.02 2.79
C TRP A 123 -2.61 3.91 4.04
N SER A 124 -3.23 3.50 5.15
CA SER A 124 -3.29 4.30 6.40
C SER A 124 -3.75 5.74 6.16
N CYS A 125 -4.71 5.91 5.26
CA CYS A 125 -5.20 7.20 4.79
C CYS A 125 -6.69 7.37 5.13
N PRO A 126 -7.16 8.59 5.44
CA PRO A 126 -8.58 8.86 5.66
C PRO A 126 -9.44 8.45 4.47
N THR A 127 -10.62 7.90 4.77
CA THR A 127 -11.48 7.28 3.75
C THR A 127 -12.03 8.27 2.71
N ASP A 128 -12.23 9.54 3.09
CA ASP A 128 -12.64 10.60 2.18
C ASP A 128 -11.57 10.96 1.14
N GLN A 129 -10.29 10.84 1.51
CA GLN A 129 -9.16 11.03 0.59
C GLN A 129 -9.03 9.84 -0.35
N MET A 130 -9.32 8.62 0.11
CA MET A 130 -9.29 7.42 -0.73
C MET A 130 -10.18 7.52 -1.96
N LEU A 131 -11.35 8.17 -1.85
CA LEU A 131 -12.27 8.36 -2.96
C LEU A 131 -11.72 9.26 -4.08
N LYS A 132 -10.69 10.04 -3.81
CA LYS A 132 -10.00 10.91 -4.77
C LYS A 132 -8.84 10.21 -5.48
N PHE A 133 -8.44 9.03 -5.03
CA PHE A 133 -7.35 8.25 -5.63
C PHE A 133 -7.67 7.87 -7.07
N PRO A 134 -6.68 7.88 -7.97
CA PRO A 134 -6.86 7.36 -9.33
C PRO A 134 -7.19 5.86 -9.31
N VAL A 135 -8.22 5.48 -10.03
CA VAL A 135 -8.64 4.06 -10.15
C VAL A 135 -7.51 3.17 -10.64
N ALA A 136 -6.74 3.66 -11.62
CA ALA A 136 -5.59 2.95 -12.18
C ALA A 136 -4.63 2.42 -11.11
N THR A 137 -4.24 3.29 -10.18
CA THR A 137 -3.32 2.94 -9.09
C THR A 137 -3.90 1.84 -8.21
N MET A 138 -5.18 1.96 -7.84
CA MET A 138 -5.86 1.00 -6.98
C MET A 138 -6.00 -0.36 -7.67
N ILE A 139 -6.46 -0.40 -8.93
CA ILE A 139 -6.63 -1.66 -9.67
C ILE A 139 -5.28 -2.38 -9.83
N ARG A 140 -4.24 -1.66 -10.26
CA ARG A 140 -2.90 -2.22 -10.44
C ARG A 140 -2.35 -2.79 -9.15
N PHE A 141 -2.45 -2.03 -8.06
CA PHE A 141 -2.00 -2.48 -6.75
C PHE A 141 -2.74 -3.74 -6.30
N CYS A 142 -4.08 -3.70 -6.27
CA CYS A 142 -4.89 -4.82 -5.81
C CYS A 142 -4.72 -6.08 -6.68
N HIS A 143 -4.57 -5.92 -7.99
CA HIS A 143 -4.33 -7.03 -8.91
C HIS A 143 -2.95 -7.67 -8.67
N ASN A 144 -1.89 -6.86 -8.61
CA ASN A 144 -0.52 -7.34 -8.39
C ASN A 144 -0.37 -8.09 -7.07
N HIS A 145 -1.02 -7.60 -6.01
CA HIS A 145 -0.97 -8.20 -4.68
C HIS A 145 -1.99 -9.33 -4.46
N GLY A 146 -2.81 -9.67 -5.47
CA GLY A 146 -3.81 -10.73 -5.36
C GLY A 146 -4.98 -10.41 -4.42
N LEU A 147 -5.22 -9.13 -4.12
CA LEU A 147 -6.27 -8.70 -3.17
C LEU A 147 -7.67 -8.77 -3.74
N ILE A 148 -7.82 -8.72 -5.07
CA ILE A 148 -9.09 -8.90 -5.78
C ILE A 148 -9.32 -10.35 -6.22
N GLN A 149 -8.56 -11.30 -5.67
CA GLN A 149 -8.73 -12.74 -5.91
C GLN A 149 -9.44 -13.40 -4.73
N VAL A 150 -10.45 -14.20 -5.01
CA VAL A 150 -11.15 -14.98 -3.98
C VAL A 150 -10.43 -16.31 -3.74
N ALA A 151 -9.88 -16.91 -4.79
CA ALA A 151 -9.12 -18.17 -4.75
C ALA A 151 -7.68 -17.95 -5.25
N ASN A 152 -6.80 -18.92 -4.97
CA ASN A 152 -5.39 -18.89 -5.38
C ASN A 152 -4.64 -17.62 -4.92
N ARG A 153 -4.95 -17.16 -3.70
CA ARG A 153 -4.24 -16.04 -3.09
C ARG A 153 -2.78 -16.39 -2.85
N PRO A 154 -1.83 -15.45 -3.04
CA PRO A 154 -0.44 -15.71 -2.74
C PRO A 154 -0.24 -16.02 -1.25
N GLN A 155 0.73 -16.87 -0.93
CA GLN A 155 1.18 -17.04 0.45
C GLN A 155 1.89 -15.74 0.89
N TRP A 156 1.47 -15.23 2.03
CA TRP A 156 2.10 -14.07 2.65
C TRP A 156 3.12 -14.50 3.69
N TRP A 157 4.15 -13.69 3.84
CA TRP A 157 5.27 -13.89 4.73
C TRP A 157 5.54 -12.62 5.52
N THR A 158 6.16 -12.76 6.68
CA THR A 158 6.68 -11.64 7.48
C THR A 158 8.11 -11.94 7.94
N VAL A 159 8.84 -10.90 8.32
CA VAL A 159 10.19 -11.06 8.89
C VAL A 159 10.07 -11.51 10.34
N THR A 160 10.70 -12.61 10.70
CA THR A 160 10.71 -13.11 12.08
C THR A 160 11.40 -12.09 12.99
N GLY A 161 10.70 -11.68 14.06
CA GLY A 161 11.18 -10.66 14.98
C GLY A 161 11.11 -9.21 14.46
N GLY A 162 10.52 -9.00 13.28
CA GLY A 162 10.25 -7.68 12.70
C GLY A 162 11.36 -7.14 11.80
N ALA A 163 11.06 -6.05 11.13
CA ALA A 163 11.92 -5.43 10.10
C ALA A 163 13.29 -4.98 10.63
N ARG A 164 13.42 -4.70 11.92
CA ARG A 164 14.69 -4.34 12.54
C ARG A 164 15.80 -5.32 12.19
N ASN A 165 15.52 -6.63 12.13
CA ASN A 165 16.51 -7.66 11.90
C ASN A 165 17.25 -7.51 10.57
N TYR A 166 16.55 -7.20 9.46
CA TYR A 166 17.25 -6.96 8.20
C TYR A 166 17.90 -5.57 8.16
N VAL A 167 17.30 -4.57 8.78
CA VAL A 167 17.88 -3.22 8.86
C VAL A 167 19.23 -3.25 9.59
N GLU A 168 19.31 -3.92 10.73
CA GLU A 168 20.55 -4.04 11.50
C GLU A 168 21.64 -4.76 10.70
N LYS A 169 21.28 -5.82 9.97
CA LYS A 169 22.22 -6.55 9.12
C LYS A 169 22.72 -5.73 7.93
N ILE A 170 21.85 -4.96 7.28
CA ILE A 170 22.25 -4.03 6.23
C ILE A 170 23.20 -2.97 6.79
N LEU A 171 22.80 -2.35 7.91
CA LEU A 171 23.61 -1.30 8.53
C LEU A 171 24.96 -1.78 9.04
N ALA A 172 25.10 -3.07 9.40
CA ALA A 172 26.39 -3.61 9.79
C ALA A 172 27.45 -3.51 8.67
N GLY A 173 27.01 -3.59 7.41
CA GLY A 173 27.86 -3.43 6.23
C GLY A 173 28.12 -1.99 5.79
N VAL A 174 27.44 -0.99 6.39
CA VAL A 174 27.61 0.42 6.04
C VAL A 174 28.67 1.06 6.95
N PRO A 175 29.83 1.50 6.41
CA PRO A 175 30.94 1.98 7.24
C PRO A 175 30.64 3.33 7.91
N ASP A 176 30.02 4.27 7.20
CA ASP A 176 29.67 5.61 7.72
C ASP A 176 28.16 5.74 7.87
N LYS A 177 27.70 5.81 9.10
CA LYS A 177 26.27 5.95 9.48
C LYS A 177 26.11 7.17 10.36
N ARG A 178 25.35 8.14 9.89
CA ARG A 178 25.13 9.39 10.61
C ARG A 178 23.67 9.55 11.00
N LEU A 179 23.38 9.33 12.25
CA LEU A 179 22.06 9.59 12.83
C LEU A 179 21.99 11.05 13.32
N ASN A 180 20.76 11.58 13.39
CA ASN A 180 20.53 12.96 13.83
C ASN A 180 21.30 14.01 13.03
N THR A 181 21.58 13.70 11.77
CA THR A 181 22.32 14.57 10.85
C THR A 181 21.42 14.92 9.66
N PRO A 182 20.48 15.85 9.83
CA PRO A 182 19.53 16.19 8.78
C PRO A 182 20.25 16.86 7.61
N VAL A 183 19.99 16.36 6.41
CA VAL A 183 20.42 17.03 5.18
C VAL A 183 19.57 18.28 5.00
N ARG A 184 20.23 19.40 4.70
CA ARG A 184 19.58 20.70 4.52
C ARG A 184 19.48 21.13 3.06
N ARG A 185 20.45 20.71 2.24
CA ARG A 185 20.52 21.13 0.83
C ARG A 185 21.33 20.14 0.01
N ILE A 186 20.90 19.94 -1.22
CA ILE A 186 21.56 19.10 -2.22
C ILE A 186 21.75 19.92 -3.48
N GLU A 187 22.99 20.02 -3.95
CA GLU A 187 23.38 20.74 -5.16
C GLU A 187 24.14 19.80 -6.09
N ARG A 188 23.80 19.85 -7.37
CA ARG A 188 24.50 19.09 -8.42
C ARG A 188 25.41 20.03 -9.21
N ASP A 189 26.59 19.56 -9.54
CA ASP A 189 27.49 20.25 -10.45
C ASP A 189 28.17 19.24 -11.41
N ALA A 190 29.09 19.71 -12.23
CA ALA A 190 29.79 18.85 -13.20
C ALA A 190 30.70 17.79 -12.56
N ALA A 191 31.06 17.95 -11.29
CA ALA A 191 31.94 17.04 -10.55
C ALA A 191 31.18 16.02 -9.69
N GLY A 192 29.88 16.23 -9.45
CA GLY A 192 29.07 15.34 -8.64
C GLY A 192 27.95 16.04 -7.86
N VAL A 193 27.78 15.68 -6.59
CA VAL A 193 26.70 16.19 -5.74
C VAL A 193 27.25 16.68 -4.42
N ARG A 194 26.92 17.91 -4.06
CA ARG A 194 27.20 18.48 -2.73
C ARG A 194 26.00 18.29 -1.81
N VAL A 195 26.28 17.72 -0.65
CA VAL A 195 25.29 17.48 0.42
C VAL A 195 25.66 18.37 1.61
N SER A 196 24.78 19.31 1.96
CA SER A 196 24.98 20.21 3.10
C SER A 196 24.14 19.76 4.29
N THR A 197 24.75 19.74 5.46
CA THR A 197 24.15 19.46 6.77
C THR A 197 24.46 20.61 7.73
N ASP A 198 23.99 20.54 8.97
CA ASP A 198 24.37 21.51 10.01
C ASP A 198 25.87 21.38 10.43
N GLN A 199 26.53 20.29 10.03
CA GLN A 199 27.94 20.01 10.34
C GLN A 199 28.90 20.45 9.20
N GLY A 200 28.37 20.81 8.03
CA GLY A 200 29.17 21.24 6.87
C GLY A 200 28.63 20.69 5.56
N THR A 201 29.43 20.86 4.51
CA THR A 201 29.13 20.41 3.14
C THR A 201 30.16 19.39 2.70
N GLU A 202 29.69 18.27 2.17
CA GLU A 202 30.53 17.18 1.63
C GLU A 202 30.16 16.93 0.17
N HIS A 203 31.13 16.41 -0.58
CA HIS A 203 30.99 16.08 -1.99
C HIS A 203 30.93 14.58 -2.21
N PHE A 204 30.01 14.13 -3.06
CA PHE A 204 29.79 12.72 -3.41
C PHE A 204 29.66 12.58 -4.92
N ASP A 205 30.08 11.43 -5.47
CA ASP A 205 29.86 11.13 -6.88
C ASP A 205 28.38 10.97 -7.20
N HIS A 206 27.63 10.29 -6.30
CA HIS A 206 26.20 10.01 -6.44
C HIS A 206 25.48 10.12 -5.10
N VAL A 207 24.22 10.51 -5.15
CA VAL A 207 23.31 10.54 -3.98
C VAL A 207 22.00 9.89 -4.32
N VAL A 208 21.52 9.00 -3.45
CA VAL A 208 20.18 8.40 -3.51
C VAL A 208 19.30 9.02 -2.42
N LEU A 209 18.20 9.65 -2.83
CA LEU A 209 17.21 10.22 -1.91
C LEU A 209 16.15 9.15 -1.58
N ALA A 210 16.13 8.69 -0.35
CA ALA A 210 15.13 7.74 0.17
C ALA A 210 14.16 8.44 1.14
N THR A 211 13.72 9.64 0.79
CA THR A 211 12.76 10.48 1.52
C THR A 211 11.41 10.52 0.79
N HIS A 212 10.38 11.13 1.38
CA HIS A 212 9.15 11.42 0.64
C HIS A 212 9.43 12.38 -0.54
N SER A 213 8.63 12.32 -1.60
CA SER A 213 8.86 13.06 -2.84
C SER A 213 8.90 14.59 -2.62
N ASP A 214 7.96 15.12 -1.86
CA ASP A 214 7.89 16.52 -1.47
C ASP A 214 9.13 16.97 -0.66
N GLN A 215 9.62 16.11 0.24
CA GLN A 215 10.84 16.35 1.00
C GLN A 215 12.08 16.30 0.10
N SER A 216 12.14 15.33 -0.82
CA SER A 216 13.20 15.26 -1.83
C SER A 216 13.26 16.55 -2.65
N LEU A 217 12.11 17.03 -3.13
CA LEU A 217 12.02 18.27 -3.90
C LEU A 217 12.52 19.46 -3.09
N ALA A 218 12.12 19.56 -1.82
CA ALA A 218 12.52 20.66 -0.93
C ALA A 218 14.04 20.70 -0.65
N LEU A 219 14.72 19.55 -0.70
CA LEU A 219 16.18 19.46 -0.52
C LEU A 219 16.97 19.92 -1.75
N LEU A 220 16.41 19.79 -2.96
CA LEU A 220 17.09 20.12 -4.20
C LEU A 220 17.22 21.64 -4.36
N ALA A 221 18.47 22.13 -4.46
CA ALA A 221 18.76 23.55 -4.66
C ALA A 221 18.26 24.07 -6.00
N GLN A 222 18.36 23.26 -7.05
CA GLN A 222 18.00 23.59 -8.42
C GLN A 222 17.25 22.43 -9.06
N PRO A 223 15.97 22.17 -8.66
CA PRO A 223 15.17 21.15 -9.29
C PRO A 223 14.82 21.54 -10.72
N THR A 224 14.88 20.59 -11.63
CA THR A 224 14.43 20.72 -13.02
C THR A 224 12.91 20.92 -13.10
N ALA A 225 12.40 21.32 -14.25
CA ALA A 225 10.96 21.42 -14.49
C ALA A 225 10.28 20.04 -14.31
N GLN A 226 10.88 18.98 -14.81
CA GLN A 226 10.38 17.62 -14.68
C GLN A 226 10.35 17.13 -13.22
N GLU A 227 11.39 17.43 -12.43
CA GLU A 227 11.42 17.11 -11.00
C GLU A 227 10.33 17.83 -10.21
N ARG A 228 10.02 19.08 -10.57
CA ARG A 228 8.91 19.85 -9.95
C ARG A 228 7.53 19.30 -10.30
N GLU A 229 7.40 18.64 -11.45
CA GLU A 229 6.14 18.05 -11.90
C GLU A 229 5.89 16.68 -11.26
N VAL A 230 6.97 15.92 -11.01
CA VAL A 230 6.87 14.50 -10.59
C VAL A 230 7.03 14.33 -9.08
N LEU A 231 7.82 15.17 -8.41
CA LEU A 231 8.07 15.14 -6.97
C LEU A 231 7.12 16.07 -6.20
#